data_c68a31af94daa28d11f136165769752f
#
_entry.id   c68a31af94daa28d11f136165769752f
#
_cell.length_a   1.000
_cell.length_b   1.000
_cell.length_c   1.000
_cell.angle_alpha   90.00
_cell.angle_beta   90.00
_cell.angle_gamma   90.00
#
_symmetry.space_group_name_H-M   'P 1'
#
loop_
_entity.id
_entity.type
_entity.pdbx_description
1 polymer ?
#
loop_
_entity_poly.entity_id
_entity_poly.type
_entity_poly.pdbx_seq_one_letter_code
_entity_poly.pdbx_strand_id
1 'polypeptide(L)'
;YIMGAVYENYDTLSQSHNGDEIDSNISAMITVSDNDAANTLVNWLGNGDDSAGMAKVNGFCQEHGFTSTQMNRLLLASKENGDNYTSVKDCGTFLKQIYQTVNGTLPASTLPNADAMYYHLKMQQRKNKIPAQLPEGVGTANKTGELDTVENDAAIIYDTAKGIDLVVCF
;
A
#
# COMPACT_ATOMS: atom_id res chain seq x y z
N TYR A 1 -2.20 -1.89 1.56
CA TYR A 1 -3.38 -1.80 2.43
C TYR A 1 -3.02 -1.26 3.81
N ILE A 2 -1.91 -1.71 4.46
CA ILE A 2 -1.43 -1.14 5.74
C ILE A 2 -1.28 0.39 5.61
N MET A 3 -0.64 0.89 4.55
CA MET A 3 -0.52 2.33 4.30
C MET A 3 -1.88 3.04 4.27
N GLY A 4 -2.88 2.46 3.62
CA GLY A 4 -4.24 3.02 3.58
C GLY A 4 -4.86 3.10 4.96
N ALA A 5 -4.82 1.99 5.72
CA ALA A 5 -5.33 1.95 7.09
C ALA A 5 -4.60 2.94 8.03
N VAL A 6 -3.29 3.13 7.85
CA VAL A 6 -2.51 4.12 8.62
C VAL A 6 -2.97 5.53 8.32
N TYR A 7 -3.11 5.90 7.04
CA TYR A 7 -3.55 7.25 6.69
C TYR A 7 -5.00 7.55 7.08
N GLU A 8 -5.87 6.54 7.09
CA GLU A 8 -7.24 6.69 7.58
C GLU A 8 -7.31 6.90 9.11
N ASN A 9 -6.32 6.39 9.84
CA ASN A 9 -6.18 6.55 11.30
C ASN A 9 -5.08 7.55 11.70
N TYR A 10 -4.57 8.36 10.75
CA TYR A 10 -3.37 9.18 10.97
C TYR A 10 -3.50 10.16 12.15
N ASP A 11 -4.64 10.83 12.28
CA ASP A 11 -4.90 11.77 13.36
C ASP A 11 -4.88 11.10 14.75
N THR A 12 -5.33 9.85 14.82
CA THR A 12 -5.30 9.08 16.07
C THR A 12 -3.88 8.61 16.38
N LEU A 13 -3.16 8.12 15.38
CA LEU A 13 -1.79 7.65 15.53
C LEU A 13 -0.84 8.79 15.92
N SER A 14 -1.02 9.98 15.37
CA SER A 14 -0.19 11.16 15.66
C SER A 14 -0.36 11.72 17.07
N GLN A 15 -1.36 11.25 17.82
CA GLN A 15 -1.49 11.58 19.26
C GLN A 15 -0.50 10.79 20.13
N SER A 16 -0.03 9.64 19.67
CA SER A 16 0.85 8.72 20.42
C SER A 16 2.21 8.51 19.77
N HIS A 17 2.34 8.80 18.49
CA HIS A 17 3.56 8.63 17.71
C HIS A 17 3.88 9.91 16.94
N ASN A 18 5.17 10.20 16.76
CA ASN A 18 5.59 11.36 15.98
C ASN A 18 5.24 11.16 14.49
N GLY A 19 4.69 12.19 13.84
CA GLY A 19 4.36 12.15 12.40
C GLY A 19 5.54 11.76 11.53
N ASP A 20 6.75 12.28 11.81
CA ASP A 20 7.96 11.92 11.06
C ASP A 20 8.31 10.43 11.20
N GLU A 21 8.04 9.81 12.35
CA GLU A 21 8.24 8.38 12.57
C GLU A 21 7.20 7.54 11.81
N ILE A 22 5.94 7.99 11.78
CA ILE A 22 4.88 7.34 11.00
C ILE A 22 5.27 7.37 9.52
N ASP A 23 5.61 8.53 8.98
CA ASP A 23 5.97 8.70 7.58
C ASP A 23 7.25 7.96 7.20
N SER A 24 8.23 7.89 8.11
CA SER A 24 9.46 7.10 7.91
C SER A 24 9.16 5.61 7.79
N ASN A 25 8.30 5.05 8.64
CA ASN A 25 7.90 3.64 8.55
C ASN A 25 7.07 3.37 7.28
N ILE A 26 6.14 4.27 6.91
CA ILE A 26 5.41 4.15 5.63
C ILE A 26 6.40 4.15 4.46
N SER A 27 7.35 5.09 4.45
CA SER A 27 8.37 5.18 3.42
C SER A 27 9.20 3.90 3.31
N ALA A 28 9.73 3.38 4.42
CA ALA A 28 10.52 2.15 4.43
C ALA A 28 9.69 0.94 3.95
N MET A 29 8.47 0.78 4.46
CA MET A 29 7.56 -0.30 4.04
C MET A 29 7.28 -0.26 2.53
N ILE A 30 7.06 0.91 1.94
CA ILE A 30 6.69 1.03 0.53
C ILE A 30 7.93 1.02 -0.37
N THR A 31 8.95 1.83 -0.07
CA THR A 31 10.04 2.10 -1.02
C THR A 31 11.08 0.99 -1.08
N VAL A 32 11.39 0.34 0.04
CA VAL A 32 12.36 -0.76 0.13
C VAL A 32 11.75 -2.08 0.58
N SER A 33 10.43 -2.10 0.82
CA SER A 33 9.69 -3.30 1.24
C SER A 33 10.14 -3.83 2.60
N ASP A 34 10.32 -2.92 3.57
CA ASP A 34 10.73 -3.25 4.93
C ASP A 34 9.57 -3.89 5.70
N ASN A 35 9.78 -5.15 6.14
CA ASN A 35 8.76 -5.92 6.86
C ASN A 35 8.61 -5.47 8.31
N ASP A 36 9.70 -5.04 8.96
CA ASP A 36 9.66 -4.58 10.34
C ASP A 36 8.92 -3.24 10.44
N ALA A 37 9.14 -2.34 9.50
CA ALA A 37 8.39 -1.11 9.38
C ALA A 37 6.88 -1.37 9.16
N ALA A 38 6.53 -2.33 8.32
CA ALA A 38 5.14 -2.73 8.11
C ALA A 38 4.50 -3.29 9.40
N ASN A 39 5.20 -4.18 10.10
CA ASN A 39 4.73 -4.77 11.36
C ASN A 39 4.62 -3.70 12.48
N THR A 40 5.55 -2.77 12.53
CA THR A 40 5.50 -1.62 13.47
C THR A 40 4.24 -0.79 13.26
N LEU A 41 3.90 -0.47 12.02
CA LEU A 41 2.68 0.28 11.71
C LEU A 41 1.41 -0.48 12.09
N VAL A 42 1.38 -1.80 11.88
CA VAL A 42 0.25 -2.66 12.32
C VAL A 42 0.14 -2.66 13.84
N ASN A 43 1.25 -2.80 14.56
CA ASN A 43 1.27 -2.74 16.03
C ASN A 43 0.74 -1.40 16.55
N TRP A 44 1.17 -0.30 15.96
CA TRP A 44 0.69 1.05 16.32
C TRP A 44 -0.82 1.23 16.03
N LEU A 45 -1.32 0.74 14.90
CA LEU A 45 -2.75 0.73 14.61
C LEU A 45 -3.56 0.03 15.70
N GLY A 46 -3.00 -1.04 16.28
CA GLY A 46 -3.62 -1.80 17.38
C GLY A 46 -3.31 -1.27 18.77
N ASN A 47 -2.63 -0.12 18.90
CA ASN A 47 -2.19 0.42 20.19
C ASN A 47 -1.38 -0.59 21.02
N GLY A 48 -0.44 -1.29 20.34
CA GLY A 48 0.42 -2.31 20.92
C GLY A 48 -0.13 -3.75 20.80
N ASP A 49 -1.33 -3.94 20.27
CA ASP A 49 -1.93 -5.25 20.01
C ASP A 49 -1.94 -5.56 18.50
N ASP A 50 -1.11 -6.49 18.09
CA ASP A 50 -0.98 -6.88 16.68
C ASP A 50 -2.28 -7.39 16.07
N SER A 51 -3.09 -8.12 16.85
CA SER A 51 -4.38 -8.66 16.38
C SER A 51 -5.39 -7.54 16.14
N ALA A 52 -5.44 -6.57 17.03
CA ALA A 52 -6.26 -5.37 16.86
C ALA A 52 -5.79 -4.53 15.67
N GLY A 53 -4.47 -4.43 15.46
CA GLY A 53 -3.90 -3.75 14.30
C GLY A 53 -4.25 -4.43 12.98
N MET A 54 -4.09 -5.74 12.89
CA MET A 54 -4.52 -6.52 11.71
C MET A 54 -6.03 -6.39 11.46
N ALA A 55 -6.86 -6.36 12.52
CA ALA A 55 -8.29 -6.14 12.38
C ALA A 55 -8.61 -4.76 11.77
N LYS A 56 -7.85 -3.70 12.12
CA LYS A 56 -8.01 -2.39 11.49
C LYS A 56 -7.61 -2.39 10.02
N VAL A 57 -6.52 -3.07 9.65
CA VAL A 57 -6.13 -3.24 8.24
C VAL A 57 -7.23 -3.99 7.46
N ASN A 58 -7.78 -5.04 8.04
CA ASN A 58 -8.88 -5.80 7.43
C ASN A 58 -10.17 -4.98 7.35
N GLY A 59 -10.48 -4.16 8.36
CA GLY A 59 -11.59 -3.21 8.35
C GLY A 59 -11.48 -2.24 7.18
N PHE A 60 -10.33 -1.59 7.03
CA PHE A 60 -10.03 -0.74 5.88
C PHE A 60 -10.28 -1.46 4.55
N CYS A 61 -9.81 -2.71 4.41
CA CYS A 61 -10.03 -3.48 3.18
C CYS A 61 -11.53 -3.69 2.90
N GLN A 62 -12.32 -4.02 3.91
CA GLN A 62 -13.77 -4.26 3.76
C GLN A 62 -14.51 -2.96 3.41
N GLU A 63 -14.22 -1.86 4.10
CA GLU A 63 -14.87 -0.56 3.91
C GLU A 63 -14.62 0.01 2.52
N HIS A 64 -13.42 -0.23 1.97
CA HIS A 64 -13.04 0.20 0.62
C HIS A 64 -13.34 -0.82 -0.49
N GLY A 65 -14.00 -1.96 -0.15
CA GLY A 65 -14.46 -2.95 -1.11
C GLY A 65 -13.38 -3.92 -1.60
N PHE A 66 -12.25 -4.06 -0.87
CA PHE A 66 -11.18 -5.02 -1.18
C PHE A 66 -11.51 -6.38 -0.54
N THR A 67 -12.57 -7.01 -1.00
CA THR A 67 -13.19 -8.18 -0.35
C THR A 67 -12.43 -9.49 -0.52
N SER A 68 -11.43 -9.52 -1.38
CA SER A 68 -10.51 -10.64 -1.59
C SER A 68 -9.13 -10.39 -0.98
N THR A 69 -9.07 -9.53 0.04
CA THR A 69 -7.82 -9.16 0.71
C THR A 69 -7.98 -9.32 2.20
N GLN A 70 -7.02 -10.01 2.84
CA GLN A 70 -7.01 -10.17 4.29
C GLN A 70 -5.60 -10.35 4.85
N MET A 71 -5.35 -9.72 5.97
CA MET A 71 -4.15 -9.89 6.79
C MET A 71 -4.46 -10.85 7.94
N ASN A 72 -3.83 -12.03 7.95
CA ASN A 72 -4.03 -13.09 8.95
C ASN A 72 -2.82 -13.24 9.89
N ARG A 73 -1.69 -12.67 9.52
CA ARG A 73 -0.45 -12.71 10.29
C ARG A 73 0.41 -11.47 10.01
N LEU A 74 1.29 -11.15 10.92
CA LEU A 74 2.37 -10.20 10.66
C LEU A 74 3.29 -10.73 9.55
N LEU A 75 4.00 -9.82 8.88
CA LEU A 75 4.96 -10.21 7.85
C LEU A 75 6.08 -11.04 8.49
N LEU A 76 6.48 -12.10 7.82
CA LEU A 76 7.46 -13.11 8.25
C LEU A 76 7.06 -13.95 9.49
N ALA A 77 5.90 -13.72 10.10
CA ALA A 77 5.42 -14.56 11.19
C ALA A 77 4.96 -15.95 10.71
N SER A 78 4.72 -16.88 11.65
CA SER A 78 4.18 -18.21 11.36
C SER A 78 2.87 -18.16 10.58
N LYS A 79 2.64 -19.15 9.72
CA LYS A 79 1.41 -19.32 8.93
C LYS A 79 0.36 -20.20 9.62
N GLU A 80 0.51 -20.50 10.91
CA GLU A 80 -0.40 -21.38 11.64
C GLU A 80 -1.86 -20.90 11.63
N ASN A 81 -2.08 -19.59 11.62
CA ASN A 81 -3.40 -18.96 11.54
C ASN A 81 -3.80 -18.57 10.10
N GLY A 82 -3.14 -19.13 9.09
CA GLY A 82 -3.32 -18.79 7.68
C GLY A 82 -2.30 -17.79 7.16
N ASP A 83 -2.20 -17.67 5.84
CA ASP A 83 -1.33 -16.70 5.18
C ASP A 83 -2.12 -15.42 4.84
N ASN A 84 -1.40 -14.32 4.62
CA ASN A 84 -1.97 -13.10 4.06
C ASN A 84 -2.31 -13.33 2.59
N TYR A 85 -3.41 -12.81 2.12
CA TYR A 85 -3.80 -12.91 0.71
C TYR A 85 -4.42 -11.62 0.19
N THR A 86 -4.34 -11.46 -1.11
CA THR A 86 -5.01 -10.41 -1.88
C THR A 86 -5.31 -10.93 -3.28
N SER A 87 -5.91 -10.10 -4.11
CA SER A 87 -6.17 -10.39 -5.52
C SER A 87 -5.65 -9.27 -6.42
N VAL A 88 -5.34 -9.59 -7.67
CA VAL A 88 -4.99 -8.58 -8.68
C VAL A 88 -6.10 -7.55 -8.86
N LYS A 89 -7.36 -7.96 -8.68
CA LYS A 89 -8.52 -7.06 -8.71
C LYS A 89 -8.48 -6.04 -7.58
N ASP A 90 -8.24 -6.49 -6.35
CA ASP A 90 -8.21 -5.59 -5.19
C ASP A 90 -7.00 -4.66 -5.26
N CYS A 91 -5.81 -5.17 -5.64
CA CYS A 91 -4.63 -4.35 -5.86
C CYS A 91 -4.88 -3.28 -6.92
N GLY A 92 -5.42 -3.66 -8.07
CA GLY A 92 -5.75 -2.73 -9.15
C GLY A 92 -6.82 -1.71 -8.76
N THR A 93 -7.84 -2.14 -7.99
CA THR A 93 -8.87 -1.24 -7.48
C THR A 93 -8.29 -0.22 -6.51
N PHE A 94 -7.43 -0.63 -5.59
CA PHE A 94 -6.80 0.28 -4.63
C PHE A 94 -5.91 1.31 -5.35
N LEU A 95 -5.04 0.88 -6.25
CA LEU A 95 -4.20 1.81 -7.03
C LEU A 95 -5.03 2.76 -7.88
N LYS A 96 -6.12 2.27 -8.47
CA LYS A 96 -7.08 3.12 -9.21
C LYS A 96 -7.74 4.15 -8.30
N GLN A 97 -8.18 3.77 -7.10
CA GLN A 97 -8.77 4.71 -6.13
C GLN A 97 -7.75 5.78 -5.72
N ILE A 98 -6.50 5.40 -5.40
CA ILE A 98 -5.43 6.38 -5.12
C ILE A 98 -5.32 7.38 -6.27
N TYR A 99 -5.14 6.89 -7.50
CA TYR A 99 -4.96 7.75 -8.67
C TYR A 99 -6.17 8.66 -8.93
N GLN A 100 -7.38 8.11 -8.85
CA GLN A 100 -8.62 8.87 -9.09
C GLN A 100 -8.91 9.90 -8.00
N THR A 101 -8.51 9.65 -6.77
CA THR A 101 -8.60 10.64 -5.69
C THR A 101 -7.60 11.78 -5.91
N VAL A 102 -6.36 11.45 -6.27
CA VAL A 102 -5.30 12.44 -6.55
C VAL A 102 -5.65 13.34 -7.73
N ASN A 103 -6.20 12.80 -8.81
CA ASN A 103 -6.57 13.60 -9.99
C ASN A 103 -7.96 14.26 -9.93
N GLY A 104 -8.67 14.13 -8.79
CA GLY A 104 -9.98 14.75 -8.56
C GLY A 104 -11.16 14.05 -9.25
N THR A 105 -10.97 12.88 -9.84
CA THR A 105 -12.07 12.06 -10.39
C THR A 105 -12.94 11.48 -9.27
N LEU A 106 -12.35 11.16 -8.12
CA LEU A 106 -13.05 10.81 -6.89
C LEU A 106 -12.88 11.92 -5.86
N PRO A 107 -13.84 12.09 -4.93
CA PRO A 107 -13.70 13.03 -3.82
C PRO A 107 -12.47 12.72 -2.95
N ALA A 108 -11.81 13.76 -2.42
CA ALA A 108 -10.67 13.58 -1.50
C ALA A 108 -11.03 12.76 -0.24
N SER A 109 -12.30 12.78 0.18
CA SER A 109 -12.82 11.98 1.28
C SER A 109 -12.90 10.46 0.97
N THR A 110 -12.76 10.06 -0.30
CA THR A 110 -12.77 8.65 -0.68
C THR A 110 -11.56 7.91 -0.12
N LEU A 111 -10.40 8.56 -0.13
CA LEU A 111 -9.16 7.99 0.38
C LEU A 111 -8.30 9.10 0.99
N PRO A 112 -8.35 9.30 2.32
CA PRO A 112 -7.57 10.32 2.99
C PRO A 112 -6.06 10.18 2.70
N ASN A 113 -5.38 11.30 2.48
CA ASN A 113 -3.95 11.35 2.17
C ASN A 113 -3.53 10.55 0.91
N ALA A 114 -4.41 10.43 -0.10
CA ALA A 114 -4.09 9.74 -1.36
C ALA A 114 -2.85 10.32 -2.05
N ASP A 115 -2.60 11.63 -1.94
CA ASP A 115 -1.41 12.29 -2.48
C ASP A 115 -0.13 11.72 -1.86
N ALA A 116 -0.10 11.54 -0.54
CA ALA A 116 1.03 10.96 0.17
C ALA A 116 1.21 9.48 -0.20
N MET A 117 0.12 8.71 -0.30
CA MET A 117 0.18 7.33 -0.77
C MET A 117 0.78 7.23 -2.17
N TYR A 118 0.32 8.09 -3.10
CA TYR A 118 0.83 8.13 -4.46
C TYR A 118 2.30 8.55 -4.50
N TYR A 119 2.70 9.51 -3.65
CA TYR A 119 4.09 9.93 -3.52
C TYR A 119 5.00 8.76 -3.09
N HIS A 120 4.65 8.02 -2.02
CA HIS A 120 5.44 6.87 -1.57
C HIS A 120 5.57 5.78 -2.65
N LEU A 121 4.49 5.50 -3.37
CA LEU A 121 4.52 4.52 -4.47
C LEU A 121 5.45 4.96 -5.62
N LYS A 122 5.53 6.27 -5.93
CA LYS A 122 6.48 6.81 -6.92
C LYS A 122 7.93 6.69 -6.46
N MET A 123 8.17 6.74 -5.16
CA MET A 123 9.51 6.63 -4.55
C MET A 123 9.99 5.18 -4.45
N GLN A 124 9.28 4.20 -5.01
CA GLN A 124 9.68 2.79 -5.03
C GLN A 124 11.10 2.62 -5.60
N GLN A 125 11.95 1.92 -4.84
CA GLN A 125 13.35 1.65 -5.21
C GLN A 125 13.54 0.29 -5.90
N ARG A 126 12.62 -0.67 -5.70
CA ARG A 126 12.65 -1.99 -6.34
C ARG A 126 11.99 -1.89 -7.72
N LYS A 127 12.81 -1.63 -8.75
CA LYS A 127 12.35 -1.35 -10.12
C LYS A 127 12.65 -2.48 -11.11
N ASN A 128 12.87 -3.69 -10.61
CA ASN A 128 13.30 -4.86 -11.40
C ASN A 128 12.16 -5.63 -12.09
N LYS A 129 10.90 -5.21 -11.92
CA LYS A 129 9.71 -5.88 -12.50
C LYS A 129 9.01 -5.00 -13.54
N ILE A 130 7.79 -4.54 -13.31
CA ILE A 130 7.07 -3.67 -14.27
C ILE A 130 7.94 -2.49 -14.74
N PRO A 131 8.56 -1.70 -13.84
CA PRO A 131 9.34 -0.55 -14.28
C PRO A 131 10.50 -0.89 -15.24
N ALA A 132 11.13 -2.07 -15.05
CA ALA A 132 12.27 -2.49 -15.88
C ALA A 132 11.90 -2.76 -17.35
N GLN A 133 10.63 -2.93 -17.66
CA GLN A 133 10.13 -3.26 -18.99
C GLN A 133 9.56 -2.04 -19.73
N LEU A 134 9.56 -0.87 -19.09
CA LEU A 134 8.95 0.33 -19.65
C LEU A 134 9.96 1.18 -20.42
N PRO A 135 9.52 1.87 -21.48
CA PRO A 135 10.36 2.82 -22.19
C PRO A 135 10.87 3.96 -21.30
N GLU A 136 11.98 4.56 -21.67
CA GLU A 136 12.50 5.77 -21.02
C GLU A 136 11.44 6.89 -21.02
N GLY A 137 11.33 7.61 -19.90
CA GLY A 137 10.37 8.70 -19.72
C GLY A 137 9.00 8.28 -19.22
N VAL A 138 8.71 6.97 -19.17
CA VAL A 138 7.47 6.46 -18.56
C VAL A 138 7.66 6.32 -17.05
N GLY A 139 6.78 6.96 -16.27
CA GLY A 139 6.81 6.92 -14.81
C GLY A 139 6.01 5.75 -14.24
N THR A 140 6.38 5.32 -13.04
CA THR A 140 5.63 4.32 -12.27
C THR A 140 5.43 4.75 -10.83
N ALA A 141 4.28 4.34 -10.26
CA ALA A 141 4.02 4.32 -8.85
C ALA A 141 3.63 2.87 -8.50
N ASN A 142 4.52 2.11 -7.87
CA ASN A 142 4.35 0.67 -7.75
C ASN A 142 4.74 0.10 -6.39
N LYS A 143 4.28 -1.13 -6.13
CA LYS A 143 4.70 -1.96 -5.00
C LYS A 143 4.92 -3.39 -5.46
N THR A 144 6.13 -3.88 -5.23
CA THR A 144 6.52 -5.26 -5.49
C THR A 144 6.16 -6.18 -4.32
N GLY A 145 6.00 -7.47 -4.61
CA GLY A 145 5.94 -8.56 -3.63
C GLY A 145 6.78 -9.74 -4.11
N GLU A 146 7.53 -10.37 -3.20
CA GLU A 146 8.42 -11.50 -3.52
C GLU A 146 8.37 -12.53 -2.41
N LEU A 147 8.25 -13.79 -2.81
CA LEU A 147 8.52 -14.98 -2.01
C LEU A 147 9.35 -15.94 -2.88
N ASP A 148 9.88 -17.02 -2.31
CA ASP A 148 10.72 -17.99 -3.04
C ASP A 148 10.06 -18.55 -4.30
N THR A 149 8.73 -18.62 -4.32
CA THR A 149 7.94 -19.22 -5.40
C THR A 149 6.92 -18.25 -6.04
N VAL A 150 6.91 -16.99 -5.61
CA VAL A 150 5.91 -16.01 -6.04
C VAL A 150 6.55 -14.67 -6.34
N GLU A 151 6.22 -14.12 -7.49
CA GLU A 151 6.63 -12.79 -7.93
C GLU A 151 5.39 -11.96 -8.28
N ASN A 152 5.24 -10.82 -7.64
CA ASN A 152 4.13 -9.89 -7.88
C ASN A 152 4.65 -8.47 -8.07
N ASP A 153 3.92 -7.68 -8.85
CA ASP A 153 4.05 -6.22 -8.90
C ASP A 153 2.68 -5.60 -9.22
N ALA A 154 2.40 -4.47 -8.61
CA ALA A 154 1.20 -3.69 -8.85
C ALA A 154 1.60 -2.23 -9.06
N ALA A 155 1.28 -1.65 -10.22
CA ALA A 155 1.76 -0.36 -10.65
C ALA A 155 0.66 0.50 -11.28
N ILE A 156 0.72 1.80 -10.99
CA ILE A 156 0.20 2.86 -11.83
C ILE A 156 1.33 3.24 -12.79
N ILE A 157 1.09 3.15 -14.08
CA ILE A 157 2.02 3.56 -15.14
C ILE A 157 1.49 4.85 -15.74
N TYR A 158 2.33 5.88 -15.84
CA TYR A 158 1.92 7.16 -16.36
C TYR A 158 2.95 7.75 -17.34
N ASP A 159 2.45 8.36 -18.41
CA ASP A 159 3.22 9.15 -19.37
C ASP A 159 2.45 10.45 -19.63
N THR A 160 2.83 11.50 -18.93
CA THR A 160 2.15 12.80 -19.01
C THR A 160 2.26 13.44 -20.40
N ALA A 161 3.31 13.14 -21.14
CA ALA A 161 3.50 13.67 -22.50
C ALA A 161 2.54 13.02 -23.50
N LYS A 162 2.14 11.77 -23.26
CA LYS A 162 1.23 11.00 -24.12
C LYS A 162 -0.18 10.88 -23.58
N GLY A 163 -0.45 11.38 -22.35
CA GLY A 163 -1.73 11.23 -21.69
C GLY A 163 -2.10 9.78 -21.40
N ILE A 164 -1.10 8.95 -21.06
CA ILE A 164 -1.31 7.53 -20.74
C ILE A 164 -1.28 7.37 -19.23
N ASP A 165 -2.35 6.75 -18.70
CA ASP A 165 -2.49 6.33 -17.31
C ASP A 165 -3.09 4.93 -17.28
N LEU A 166 -2.31 3.96 -16.80
CA LEU A 166 -2.70 2.56 -16.74
C LEU A 166 -2.46 2.00 -15.34
N VAL A 167 -3.29 1.05 -14.91
CA VAL A 167 -3.03 0.21 -13.74
C VAL A 167 -2.76 -1.21 -14.21
N VAL A 168 -1.62 -1.76 -13.81
CA VAL A 168 -1.18 -3.12 -14.15
C VAL A 168 -0.82 -3.87 -12.87
N CYS A 169 -1.32 -5.09 -12.73
CA CYS A 169 -1.04 -5.96 -11.58
C CYS A 169 -0.85 -7.41 -12.07
N PHE A 170 0.12 -8.12 -11.50
CA PHE A 170 0.32 -9.55 -11.70
C PHE A 170 0.81 -10.24 -10.44
#